data_88fef364169b439747ce4699a9ef16fd
#
_entry.id   88fef364169b439747ce4699a9ef16fd
#
_cell.length_a   1.000
_cell.length_b   1.000
_cell.length_c   1.000
_cell.angle_alpha   90.00
_cell.angle_beta   90.00
_cell.angle_gamma   90.00
#
_symmetry.space_group_name_H-M   'P 1'
#
loop_
_entity.id
_entity.type
_entity.pdbx_description
1 polymer ?
#
loop_
_entity_poly.entity_id
_entity_poly.type
_entity_poly.pdbx_seq_one_letter_code
_entity_poly.pdbx_strand_id
1 'polypeptide(L)'
;MSTKLSLQKEFTLGGELDVRRMGFGAMRITGAGVWGPPKDRDEALRVLRRAVELGVNFIDTADSYGPNVSEELIAEALYPYPKGLVIATKGGFLRSGPNQWQVNSRPAHLKEALEGSLARLNVDRIDLYQLHRIDPTIPFEKTLEFLQAVQEEGLVKYIGLSEVSVEEIKKAEEYVDIVSVQNKYSQDYRKWESVLQYCESTDKAFIPWNPINAGNLSGMSSVERVAKKIGATPHQVALAWLLYHSSNNLLIPGTSSVKHLEENMQAEKIELTEELLAELEGA
;
A
#
# COMPACT_ATOMS: atom_id res chain seq x y z
N MET A 1 -10.09 -35.21 -2.05
CA MET A 1 -9.12 -34.28 -2.70
C MET A 1 -9.62 -32.89 -2.36
N SER A 2 -8.84 -32.11 -1.63
CA SER A 2 -9.23 -30.72 -1.28
C SER A 2 -9.21 -29.85 -2.54
N THR A 3 -10.26 -29.03 -2.73
CA THR A 3 -10.39 -28.19 -3.93
C THR A 3 -9.37 -27.04 -3.86
N LYS A 4 -8.58 -26.87 -4.93
CA LYS A 4 -7.71 -25.70 -5.08
C LYS A 4 -8.56 -24.47 -5.34
N LEU A 5 -8.23 -23.38 -4.64
CA LEU A 5 -8.89 -22.09 -4.84
C LEU A 5 -8.26 -21.35 -6.04
N SER A 6 -9.06 -20.60 -6.77
CA SER A 6 -8.57 -19.73 -7.84
C SER A 6 -8.16 -18.39 -7.26
N LEU A 7 -6.95 -17.93 -7.60
CA LEU A 7 -6.44 -16.63 -7.19
C LEU A 7 -6.65 -15.60 -8.30
N GLN A 8 -7.45 -14.57 -8.02
CA GLN A 8 -7.49 -13.36 -8.86
C GLN A 8 -6.19 -12.57 -8.63
N LYS A 9 -5.45 -12.27 -9.71
CA LYS A 9 -4.14 -11.59 -9.63
C LYS A 9 -4.21 -10.09 -9.91
N GLU A 10 -5.30 -9.61 -10.43
CA GLU A 10 -5.49 -8.23 -10.85
C GLU A 10 -6.69 -7.60 -10.14
N PHE A 11 -6.65 -6.29 -10.00
CA PHE A 11 -7.74 -5.46 -9.48
C PHE A 11 -7.84 -4.19 -10.34
N THR A 12 -9.04 -3.76 -10.70
CA THR A 12 -9.24 -2.53 -11.48
C THR A 12 -9.53 -1.38 -10.52
N LEU A 13 -8.54 -0.60 -10.20
CA LEU A 13 -8.65 0.55 -9.29
C LEU A 13 -9.44 1.69 -9.95
N GLY A 14 -10.48 2.17 -9.28
CA GLY A 14 -11.33 3.24 -9.77
C GLY A 14 -12.04 2.94 -11.09
N GLY A 15 -12.18 1.66 -11.45
CA GLY A 15 -12.83 1.21 -12.69
C GLY A 15 -12.00 1.40 -13.98
N GLU A 16 -10.73 1.86 -13.87
CA GLU A 16 -9.92 2.18 -15.06
C GLU A 16 -8.46 1.72 -14.99
N LEU A 17 -7.86 1.63 -13.80
CA LEU A 17 -6.46 1.29 -13.64
C LEU A 17 -6.31 -0.17 -13.25
N ASP A 18 -5.93 -1.01 -14.21
CA ASP A 18 -5.66 -2.41 -13.95
C ASP A 18 -4.31 -2.56 -13.25
N VAL A 19 -4.35 -3.00 -11.99
CA VAL A 19 -3.17 -3.20 -11.15
C VAL A 19 -3.05 -4.65 -10.71
N ARG A 20 -1.81 -5.15 -10.64
CA ARG A 20 -1.54 -6.44 -10.01
C ARG A 20 -1.70 -6.31 -8.50
N ARG A 21 -2.35 -7.29 -7.90
CA ARG A 21 -2.62 -7.31 -6.47
C ARG A 21 -1.38 -7.53 -5.60
N MET A 22 -0.25 -7.90 -6.22
CA MET A 22 1.09 -7.86 -5.63
C MET A 22 1.82 -6.61 -6.12
N GLY A 23 1.63 -5.48 -5.43
CA GLY A 23 2.35 -4.23 -5.62
C GLY A 23 3.65 -4.18 -4.81
N PHE A 24 4.21 -2.98 -4.67
CA PHE A 24 5.43 -2.70 -3.92
C PHE A 24 5.29 -1.48 -3.02
N GLY A 25 5.62 -1.63 -1.73
CA GLY A 25 5.69 -0.53 -0.75
C GLY A 25 7.08 0.04 -0.64
N ALA A 26 7.25 1.32 -0.98
CA ALA A 26 8.56 1.97 -1.08
C ALA A 26 9.07 2.57 0.25
N MET A 27 8.38 2.38 1.37
CA MET A 27 8.83 2.92 2.65
C MET A 27 10.22 2.39 3.07
N ARG A 28 10.50 1.11 2.79
CA ARG A 28 11.72 0.42 3.22
C ARG A 28 12.96 0.74 2.39
N ILE A 29 12.83 1.43 1.25
CA ILE A 29 13.98 1.89 0.45
C ILE A 29 14.58 3.20 0.96
N THR A 30 14.16 3.70 2.12
CA THR A 30 14.72 4.89 2.79
C THR A 30 15.62 4.48 3.96
N GLY A 31 16.25 5.46 4.59
CA GLY A 31 17.13 5.25 5.72
C GLY A 31 16.42 4.76 6.99
N ALA A 32 17.19 4.42 8.01
CA ALA A 32 16.68 3.94 9.29
C ALA A 32 15.69 4.92 9.92
N GLY A 33 14.60 4.39 10.48
CA GLY A 33 13.52 5.22 11.02
C GLY A 33 12.70 5.95 9.95
N VAL A 34 12.75 5.46 8.69
CA VAL A 34 12.13 6.09 7.52
C VAL A 34 12.63 7.54 7.38
N TRP A 35 13.96 7.73 7.49
CA TRP A 35 14.60 9.05 7.53
C TRP A 35 15.90 9.08 6.73
N GLY A 36 16.02 10.04 5.84
CA GLY A 36 17.18 10.22 4.97
C GLY A 36 17.36 9.11 3.92
N PRO A 37 18.46 9.15 3.18
CA PRO A 37 18.75 8.17 2.14
C PRO A 37 19.03 6.77 2.72
N PRO A 38 18.80 5.70 1.94
CA PRO A 38 19.15 4.35 2.33
C PRO A 38 20.67 4.19 2.48
N LYS A 39 21.07 3.19 3.26
CA LYS A 39 22.49 2.84 3.42
C LYS A 39 23.13 2.39 2.10
N ASP A 40 22.40 1.66 1.28
CA ASP A 40 22.80 1.22 -0.06
C ASP A 40 21.78 1.76 -1.07
N ARG A 41 22.14 2.88 -1.69
CA ARG A 41 21.30 3.56 -2.67
C ARG A 41 21.17 2.76 -3.97
N ASP A 42 22.24 2.14 -4.41
CA ASP A 42 22.26 1.35 -5.63
C ASP A 42 21.37 0.12 -5.49
N GLU A 43 21.37 -0.53 -4.30
CA GLU A 43 20.43 -1.63 -4.03
C GLU A 43 18.98 -1.14 -4.04
N ALA A 44 18.68 0.03 -3.48
CA ALA A 44 17.34 0.60 -3.51
C ALA A 44 16.84 0.83 -4.95
N LEU A 45 17.69 1.35 -5.82
CA LEU A 45 17.39 1.53 -7.26
C LEU A 45 17.21 0.18 -7.97
N ARG A 46 18.05 -0.83 -7.65
CA ARG A 46 17.90 -2.19 -8.18
C ARG A 46 16.58 -2.82 -7.76
N VAL A 47 16.17 -2.65 -6.50
CA VAL A 47 14.88 -3.15 -5.99
C VAL A 47 13.71 -2.58 -6.79
N LEU A 48 13.69 -1.27 -7.03
CA LEU A 48 12.63 -0.61 -7.79
C LEU A 48 12.55 -1.11 -9.24
N ARG A 49 13.70 -1.18 -9.92
CA ARG A 49 13.77 -1.71 -11.30
C ARG A 49 13.34 -3.17 -11.36
N ARG A 50 13.83 -3.97 -10.41
CA ARG A 50 13.50 -5.39 -10.33
C ARG A 50 12.02 -5.63 -10.04
N ALA A 51 11.37 -4.78 -9.23
CA ALA A 51 9.93 -4.86 -9.00
C ALA A 51 9.15 -4.76 -10.31
N VAL A 52 9.46 -3.77 -11.14
CA VAL A 52 8.83 -3.59 -12.45
C VAL A 52 9.14 -4.76 -13.40
N GLU A 53 10.37 -5.26 -13.44
CA GLU A 53 10.75 -6.45 -14.23
C GLU A 53 9.96 -7.69 -13.81
N LEU A 54 9.62 -7.83 -12.54
CA LEU A 54 8.78 -8.92 -12.02
C LEU A 54 7.28 -8.71 -12.28
N GLY A 55 6.93 -7.60 -12.96
CA GLY A 55 5.56 -7.26 -13.35
C GLY A 55 4.77 -6.49 -12.30
N VAL A 56 5.42 -5.93 -11.27
CA VAL A 56 4.77 -4.96 -10.38
C VAL A 56 4.40 -3.72 -11.19
N ASN A 57 3.14 -3.34 -11.14
CA ASN A 57 2.63 -2.12 -11.78
C ASN A 57 1.87 -1.22 -10.81
N PHE A 58 2.00 -1.45 -9.50
CA PHE A 58 1.49 -0.58 -8.44
C PHE A 58 2.59 -0.34 -7.40
N ILE A 59 3.03 0.92 -7.26
CA ILE A 59 4.04 1.34 -6.27
C ILE A 59 3.39 2.31 -5.30
N ASP A 60 3.46 1.98 -3.99
CA ASP A 60 2.97 2.82 -2.91
C ASP A 60 4.13 3.54 -2.22
N THR A 61 4.07 4.86 -2.18
CA THR A 61 5.04 5.72 -1.51
C THR A 61 4.36 6.80 -0.66
N ALA A 62 5.09 7.80 -0.18
CA ALA A 62 4.61 9.01 0.47
C ALA A 62 5.68 10.11 0.45
N ASP A 63 5.27 11.36 0.50
CA ASP A 63 6.13 12.55 0.70
C ASP A 63 6.98 12.43 1.97
N SER A 64 6.39 11.86 3.01
CA SER A 64 6.97 11.71 4.35
C SER A 64 7.99 10.56 4.47
N TYR A 65 8.21 9.76 3.41
CA TYR A 65 9.17 8.68 3.41
C TYR A 65 10.57 9.20 3.03
N GLY A 66 11.41 9.36 4.05
CA GLY A 66 12.76 9.80 3.93
C GLY A 66 13.12 11.21 4.42
N PRO A 67 12.24 12.23 4.68
CA PRO A 67 11.15 12.67 3.78
C PRO A 67 11.67 12.95 2.36
N ASN A 68 10.79 12.83 1.40
CA ASN A 68 10.99 13.02 -0.05
C ASN A 68 11.84 11.94 -0.75
N VAL A 69 12.79 11.34 -0.05
CA VAL A 69 13.79 10.38 -0.60
C VAL A 69 13.15 9.23 -1.38
N SER A 70 12.02 8.69 -0.90
CA SER A 70 11.36 7.57 -1.57
C SER A 70 10.83 7.97 -2.96
N GLU A 71 10.20 9.13 -3.09
CA GLU A 71 9.70 9.65 -4.37
C GLU A 71 10.85 9.98 -5.33
N GLU A 72 11.94 10.58 -4.83
CA GLU A 72 13.14 10.87 -5.62
C GLU A 72 13.79 9.57 -6.16
N LEU A 73 13.89 8.52 -5.33
CA LEU A 73 14.41 7.22 -5.76
C LEU A 73 13.53 6.54 -6.80
N ILE A 74 12.20 6.65 -6.67
CA ILE A 74 11.26 6.13 -7.67
C ILE A 74 11.46 6.83 -9.00
N ALA A 75 11.51 8.15 -9.02
CA ALA A 75 11.75 8.91 -10.24
C ALA A 75 13.11 8.57 -10.87
N GLU A 76 14.19 8.53 -10.10
CA GLU A 76 15.51 8.17 -10.61
C GLU A 76 15.59 6.76 -11.18
N ALA A 77 14.93 5.80 -10.53
CA ALA A 77 14.98 4.41 -10.97
C ALA A 77 14.15 4.16 -12.23
N LEU A 78 12.99 4.82 -12.35
CA LEU A 78 11.92 4.39 -13.25
C LEU A 78 11.45 5.44 -14.26
N TYR A 79 11.85 6.71 -14.12
CA TYR A 79 11.48 7.72 -15.13
C TYR A 79 12.35 7.59 -16.39
N PRO A 80 11.77 7.64 -17.62
CA PRO A 80 10.33 7.73 -17.91
C PRO A 80 9.58 6.46 -17.52
N TYR A 81 8.43 6.64 -16.87
CA TYR A 81 7.68 5.52 -16.30
C TYR A 81 7.15 4.55 -17.36
N PRO A 82 7.21 3.22 -17.13
CA PRO A 82 6.59 2.25 -18.00
C PRO A 82 5.08 2.48 -18.12
N LYS A 83 4.53 2.23 -19.30
CA LYS A 83 3.08 2.33 -19.52
C LYS A 83 2.34 1.39 -18.57
N GLY A 84 1.33 1.91 -17.89
CA GLY A 84 0.49 1.15 -16.95
C GLY A 84 1.08 1.01 -15.55
N LEU A 85 2.23 1.63 -15.27
CA LEU A 85 2.71 1.76 -13.90
C LEU A 85 1.87 2.81 -13.17
N VAL A 86 1.26 2.43 -12.07
CA VAL A 86 0.47 3.28 -11.17
C VAL A 86 1.33 3.65 -9.96
N ILE A 87 1.45 4.93 -9.67
CA ILE A 87 2.17 5.43 -8.49
C ILE A 87 1.16 6.05 -7.53
N ALA A 88 1.06 5.45 -6.34
CA ALA A 88 0.30 5.98 -5.23
C ALA A 88 1.24 6.71 -4.27
N THR A 89 0.94 7.98 -3.97
CA THR A 89 1.65 8.71 -2.92
C THR A 89 0.68 9.29 -1.90
N LYS A 90 1.21 9.85 -0.81
CA LYS A 90 0.42 10.31 0.33
C LYS A 90 0.92 11.64 0.84
N GLY A 91 0.01 12.44 1.40
CA GLY A 91 0.32 13.61 2.22
C GLY A 91 -0.43 13.57 3.54
N GLY A 92 0.05 14.29 4.54
CA GLY A 92 -0.62 14.39 5.83
C GLY A 92 0.26 14.10 7.04
N PHE A 93 1.58 13.98 6.85
CA PHE A 93 2.55 13.93 7.94
C PHE A 93 3.64 15.00 7.81
N LEU A 94 4.01 15.57 8.95
CA LEU A 94 5.29 16.27 9.13
C LEU A 94 6.31 15.32 9.73
N ARG A 95 7.56 15.48 9.36
CA ARG A 95 8.69 14.69 9.84
C ARG A 95 9.75 15.62 10.42
N SER A 96 10.16 15.35 11.68
CA SER A 96 11.21 16.11 12.38
C SER A 96 12.45 15.29 12.71
N GLY A 97 12.44 14.00 12.41
CA GLY A 97 13.55 13.09 12.65
C GLY A 97 13.16 11.63 12.43
N PRO A 98 14.14 10.69 12.62
CA PRO A 98 13.87 9.25 12.50
C PRO A 98 12.74 8.81 13.43
N ASN A 99 11.77 8.06 12.88
CA ASN A 99 10.57 7.59 13.61
C ASN A 99 9.72 8.70 14.29
N GLN A 100 9.93 9.96 13.96
CA GLN A 100 9.12 11.07 14.47
C GLN A 100 8.09 11.46 13.40
N TRP A 101 6.81 11.26 13.74
CA TRP A 101 5.68 11.48 12.86
C TRP A 101 4.69 12.41 13.54
N GLN A 102 4.33 13.50 12.91
CA GLN A 102 3.29 14.41 13.37
C GLN A 102 2.23 14.54 12.29
N VAL A 103 0.98 14.26 12.65
CA VAL A 103 -0.15 14.41 11.71
C VAL A 103 -0.37 15.89 11.41
N ASN A 104 -0.54 16.20 10.12
CA ASN A 104 -0.93 17.52 9.64
C ASN A 104 -1.66 17.37 8.30
N SER A 105 -2.98 17.36 8.32
CA SER A 105 -3.81 17.33 7.11
C SER A 105 -4.44 18.68 6.77
N ARG A 106 -3.85 19.78 7.25
CA ARG A 106 -4.30 21.14 6.88
C ARG A 106 -4.13 21.36 5.38
N PRO A 107 -5.10 21.99 4.70
CA PRO A 107 -5.03 22.25 3.26
C PRO A 107 -3.73 22.89 2.78
N ALA A 108 -3.19 23.85 3.53
CA ALA A 108 -1.93 24.50 3.16
C ALA A 108 -0.74 23.51 3.11
N HIS A 109 -0.63 22.62 4.12
CA HIS A 109 0.42 21.59 4.13
C HIS A 109 0.20 20.54 3.06
N LEU A 110 -1.04 20.06 2.85
CA LEU A 110 -1.35 19.09 1.83
C LEU A 110 -1.07 19.63 0.41
N LYS A 111 -1.28 20.95 0.19
CA LYS A 111 -0.95 21.59 -1.06
C LYS A 111 0.56 21.55 -1.32
N GLU A 112 1.36 21.98 -0.35
CA GLU A 112 2.84 21.92 -0.44
C GLU A 112 3.34 20.50 -0.65
N ALA A 113 2.77 19.52 0.06
CA ALA A 113 3.09 18.10 -0.06
C ALA A 113 2.78 17.57 -1.47
N LEU A 114 1.59 17.87 -2.01
CA LEU A 114 1.17 17.44 -3.34
C LEU A 114 2.02 18.08 -4.45
N GLU A 115 2.22 19.40 -4.40
CA GLU A 115 3.09 20.12 -5.36
C GLU A 115 4.52 19.56 -5.34
N GLY A 116 5.04 19.29 -4.13
CA GLY A 116 6.33 18.63 -3.96
C GLY A 116 6.37 17.22 -4.55
N SER A 117 5.32 16.40 -4.34
CA SER A 117 5.23 15.05 -4.90
C SER A 117 5.17 15.06 -6.43
N LEU A 118 4.36 15.93 -7.03
CA LEU A 118 4.31 16.13 -8.49
C LEU A 118 5.70 16.44 -9.06
N ALA A 119 6.41 17.38 -8.43
CA ALA A 119 7.75 17.79 -8.87
C ALA A 119 8.78 16.64 -8.72
N ARG A 120 8.83 15.96 -7.57
CA ARG A 120 9.79 14.87 -7.31
C ARG A 120 9.56 13.65 -8.18
N LEU A 121 8.29 13.28 -8.39
CA LEU A 121 7.93 12.19 -9.28
C LEU A 121 7.99 12.56 -10.76
N ASN A 122 8.20 13.85 -11.09
CA ASN A 122 8.25 14.36 -12.46
C ASN A 122 6.99 14.00 -13.28
N VAL A 123 5.81 14.25 -12.70
CA VAL A 123 4.50 14.00 -13.32
C VAL A 123 3.59 15.22 -13.18
N ASP A 124 2.69 15.40 -14.14
CA ASP A 124 1.69 16.48 -14.11
C ASP A 124 0.45 16.12 -13.29
N ARG A 125 0.27 14.81 -13.01
CA ARG A 125 -0.88 14.28 -12.26
C ARG A 125 -0.49 13.03 -11.50
N ILE A 126 -0.91 12.94 -10.22
CA ILE A 126 -0.80 11.73 -9.39
C ILE A 126 -1.95 10.76 -9.72
N ASP A 127 -1.65 9.49 -9.93
CA ASP A 127 -2.67 8.46 -10.20
C ASP A 127 -3.56 8.19 -8.98
N LEU A 128 -2.96 7.99 -7.81
CA LEU A 128 -3.65 7.80 -6.53
C LEU A 128 -2.99 8.63 -5.44
N TYR A 129 -3.70 9.62 -4.92
CA TYR A 129 -3.27 10.42 -3.77
C TYR A 129 -4.03 10.01 -2.53
N GLN A 130 -3.32 9.63 -1.47
CA GLN A 130 -3.95 9.13 -0.26
C GLN A 130 -3.77 10.13 0.90
N LEU A 131 -4.86 10.44 1.60
CA LEU A 131 -4.76 11.11 2.88
C LEU A 131 -4.11 10.16 3.88
N HIS A 132 -2.89 10.48 4.30
CA HIS A 132 -2.09 9.60 5.15
C HIS A 132 -2.69 9.40 6.54
N ARG A 133 -3.27 10.48 7.14
CA ARG A 133 -4.02 10.47 8.41
C ARG A 133 -4.98 11.64 8.47
N ILE A 134 -6.10 11.45 9.11
CA ILE A 134 -7.00 12.53 9.50
C ILE A 134 -6.37 13.29 10.69
N ASP A 135 -6.26 14.60 10.58
CA ASP A 135 -5.78 15.46 11.67
C ASP A 135 -6.96 15.83 12.59
N PRO A 136 -6.99 15.32 13.81
CA PRO A 136 -8.10 15.58 14.73
C PRO A 136 -8.14 17.03 15.25
N THR A 137 -7.16 17.85 14.91
CA THR A 137 -7.08 19.26 15.37
C THR A 137 -7.79 20.23 14.44
N ILE A 138 -8.30 19.76 13.30
CA ILE A 138 -9.06 20.55 12.32
C ILE A 138 -10.35 19.80 11.92
N PRO A 139 -11.39 20.52 11.45
CA PRO A 139 -12.54 19.85 10.84
C PRO A 139 -12.12 19.00 9.63
N PHE A 140 -12.56 17.75 9.59
CA PHE A 140 -12.20 16.82 8.49
C PHE A 140 -12.72 17.32 7.14
N GLU A 141 -13.85 18.04 7.13
CA GLU A 141 -14.43 18.65 5.95
C GLU A 141 -13.45 19.59 5.23
N LYS A 142 -12.59 20.30 5.97
CA LYS A 142 -11.58 21.18 5.35
C LYS A 142 -10.53 20.40 4.57
N THR A 143 -10.18 19.22 5.02
CA THR A 143 -9.30 18.31 4.31
C THR A 143 -10.00 17.73 3.08
N LEU A 144 -11.29 17.36 3.22
CA LEU A 144 -12.09 16.81 2.11
C LEU A 144 -12.34 17.84 1.01
N GLU A 145 -12.68 19.09 1.36
CA GLU A 145 -12.79 20.19 0.41
C GLU A 145 -11.50 20.39 -0.41
N PHE A 146 -10.33 20.27 0.25
CA PHE A 146 -9.04 20.33 -0.45
C PHE A 146 -8.85 19.15 -1.42
N LEU A 147 -9.14 17.91 -0.98
CA LEU A 147 -9.00 16.72 -1.84
C LEU A 147 -9.93 16.79 -3.05
N GLN A 148 -11.14 17.29 -2.88
CA GLN A 148 -12.08 17.54 -3.97
C GLN A 148 -11.49 18.54 -4.96
N ALA A 149 -11.01 19.69 -4.47
CA ALA A 149 -10.47 20.76 -5.32
C ALA A 149 -9.29 20.27 -6.18
N VAL A 150 -8.31 19.54 -5.60
CA VAL A 150 -7.14 19.06 -6.37
C VAL A 150 -7.50 17.95 -7.37
N GLN A 151 -8.58 17.21 -7.13
CA GLN A 151 -9.12 16.25 -8.10
C GLN A 151 -9.82 16.98 -9.25
N GLU A 152 -10.65 17.99 -8.95
CA GLU A 152 -11.33 18.84 -9.96
C GLU A 152 -10.33 19.64 -10.81
N GLU A 153 -9.22 20.09 -10.21
CA GLU A 153 -8.10 20.73 -10.93
C GLU A 153 -7.29 19.76 -11.82
N GLY A 154 -7.54 18.45 -11.68
CA GLY A 154 -6.85 17.41 -12.45
C GLY A 154 -5.42 17.10 -11.99
N LEU A 155 -4.98 17.59 -10.83
CA LEU A 155 -3.68 17.29 -10.24
C LEU A 155 -3.61 15.87 -9.67
N VAL A 156 -4.76 15.30 -9.33
CA VAL A 156 -4.93 13.95 -8.78
C VAL A 156 -6.02 13.23 -9.56
N LYS A 157 -5.78 11.99 -9.95
CA LYS A 157 -6.79 11.19 -10.65
C LYS A 157 -7.77 10.55 -9.66
N TYR A 158 -7.26 9.84 -8.67
CA TYR A 158 -8.04 9.13 -7.66
C TYR A 158 -7.60 9.49 -6.24
N ILE A 159 -8.57 9.44 -5.33
CA ILE A 159 -8.35 9.70 -3.89
C ILE A 159 -8.46 8.39 -3.11
N GLY A 160 -7.57 8.23 -2.14
CA GLY A 160 -7.62 7.17 -1.13
C GLY A 160 -7.49 7.72 0.28
N LEU A 161 -7.82 6.90 1.26
CA LEU A 161 -7.71 7.22 2.68
C LEU A 161 -6.84 6.20 3.42
N SER A 162 -6.26 6.58 4.56
CA SER A 162 -5.46 5.67 5.37
C SER A 162 -5.81 5.79 6.85
N GLU A 163 -5.93 4.62 7.53
CA GLU A 163 -6.29 4.48 8.95
C GLU A 163 -7.64 5.14 9.29
N VAL A 164 -8.66 4.75 8.57
CA VAL A 164 -10.02 5.28 8.68
C VAL A 164 -11.04 4.19 8.99
N SER A 165 -12.12 4.58 9.66
CA SER A 165 -13.32 3.76 9.90
C SER A 165 -14.30 3.84 8.71
N VAL A 166 -15.30 2.96 8.72
CA VAL A 166 -16.39 3.00 7.72
C VAL A 166 -17.15 4.33 7.75
N GLU A 167 -17.36 4.90 8.93
CA GLU A 167 -18.05 6.18 9.11
C GLU A 167 -17.24 7.33 8.49
N GLU A 168 -15.91 7.32 8.67
CA GLU A 168 -15.01 8.32 8.07
C GLU A 168 -14.93 8.17 6.54
N ILE A 169 -14.98 6.94 6.01
CA ILE A 169 -15.05 6.71 4.56
C ILE A 169 -16.36 7.27 4.01
N LYS A 170 -17.50 6.93 4.60
CA LYS A 170 -18.81 7.45 4.18
C LYS A 170 -18.90 8.97 4.24
N LYS A 171 -18.26 9.58 5.25
CA LYS A 171 -18.17 11.03 5.35
C LYS A 171 -17.33 11.62 4.20
N ALA A 172 -16.24 10.98 3.82
CA ALA A 172 -15.42 11.42 2.71
C ALA A 172 -16.14 11.27 1.36
N GLU A 173 -16.95 10.24 1.20
CA GLU A 173 -17.75 9.98 -0.01
C GLU A 173 -18.84 11.03 -0.26
N GLU A 174 -19.17 11.88 0.73
CA GLU A 174 -20.02 13.06 0.50
C GLU A 174 -19.32 14.15 -0.32
N TYR A 175 -17.98 14.09 -0.47
CA TYR A 175 -17.15 15.09 -1.14
C TYR A 175 -16.43 14.55 -2.38
N VAL A 176 -15.85 13.35 -2.29
CA VAL A 176 -15.02 12.74 -3.34
C VAL A 176 -15.25 11.24 -3.43
N ASP A 177 -15.05 10.66 -4.61
CA ASP A 177 -15.04 9.22 -4.77
C ASP A 177 -13.76 8.63 -4.17
N ILE A 178 -13.93 7.79 -3.15
CA ILE A 178 -12.82 7.06 -2.53
C ILE A 178 -12.66 5.72 -3.25
N VAL A 179 -11.49 5.48 -3.84
CA VAL A 179 -11.21 4.23 -4.59
C VAL A 179 -10.34 3.23 -3.81
N SER A 180 -9.68 3.69 -2.73
CA SER A 180 -8.85 2.82 -1.90
C SER A 180 -8.85 3.21 -0.43
N VAL A 181 -8.65 2.21 0.43
CA VAL A 181 -8.44 2.41 1.87
C VAL A 181 -7.20 1.64 2.30
N GLN A 182 -6.25 2.31 2.95
CA GLN A 182 -5.01 1.73 3.42
C GLN A 182 -4.95 1.68 4.94
N ASN A 183 -5.33 0.55 5.55
CA ASN A 183 -5.34 0.37 6.99
C ASN A 183 -4.36 -0.73 7.43
N LYS A 184 -3.90 -0.68 8.70
CA LYS A 184 -3.08 -1.75 9.27
C LYS A 184 -3.90 -3.04 9.32
N TYR A 185 -3.43 -4.08 8.62
CA TYR A 185 -4.15 -5.34 8.58
C TYR A 185 -3.21 -6.51 8.26
N SER A 186 -3.40 -7.60 8.97
CA SER A 186 -2.68 -8.87 8.80
C SER A 186 -3.52 -10.01 9.37
N GLN A 187 -3.07 -11.24 9.23
CA GLN A 187 -3.77 -12.41 9.77
C GLN A 187 -4.00 -12.30 11.29
N ASP A 188 -3.03 -11.75 12.02
CA ASP A 188 -3.05 -11.56 13.48
C ASP A 188 -3.59 -10.20 13.93
N TYR A 189 -3.92 -9.29 12.99
CA TYR A 189 -4.44 -7.97 13.31
C TYR A 189 -5.62 -7.62 12.40
N ARG A 190 -6.81 -7.97 12.82
CA ARG A 190 -8.07 -7.82 12.06
C ARG A 190 -8.98 -6.71 12.57
N LYS A 191 -8.42 -5.69 13.23
CA LYS A 191 -9.21 -4.54 13.74
C LYS A 191 -10.10 -3.92 12.67
N TRP A 192 -9.65 -3.89 11.42
CA TRP A 192 -10.30 -3.24 10.31
C TRP A 192 -11.07 -4.19 9.38
N GLU A 193 -11.47 -5.37 9.90
CA GLU A 193 -12.25 -6.34 9.12
C GLU A 193 -13.53 -5.72 8.52
N SER A 194 -14.25 -4.90 9.31
CA SER A 194 -15.45 -4.20 8.83
C SER A 194 -15.16 -3.20 7.71
N VAL A 195 -13.97 -2.60 7.70
CA VAL A 195 -13.54 -1.70 6.62
C VAL A 195 -13.20 -2.50 5.36
N LEU A 196 -12.53 -3.66 5.49
CA LEU A 196 -12.30 -4.57 4.36
C LEU A 196 -13.64 -5.00 3.73
N GLN A 197 -14.61 -5.44 4.55
CA GLN A 197 -15.94 -5.83 4.08
C GLN A 197 -16.69 -4.66 3.40
N TYR A 198 -16.52 -3.45 3.92
CA TYR A 198 -17.06 -2.26 3.27
C TYR A 198 -16.41 -2.02 1.89
N CYS A 199 -15.09 -2.16 1.79
CA CYS A 199 -14.38 -2.07 0.51
C CYS A 199 -14.86 -3.13 -0.48
N GLU A 200 -15.08 -4.36 -0.05
CA GLU A 200 -15.64 -5.44 -0.89
C GLU A 200 -17.03 -5.09 -1.41
N SER A 201 -17.90 -4.59 -0.53
CA SER A 201 -19.29 -4.26 -0.90
C SER A 201 -19.42 -3.04 -1.80
N THR A 202 -18.36 -2.22 -1.91
CA THR A 202 -18.35 -0.96 -2.68
C THR A 202 -17.25 -0.90 -3.74
N ASP A 203 -16.63 -2.05 -4.06
CA ASP A 203 -15.61 -2.22 -5.09
C ASP A 203 -14.39 -1.28 -4.95
N LYS A 204 -13.92 -1.11 -3.71
CA LYS A 204 -12.73 -0.33 -3.38
C LYS A 204 -11.53 -1.23 -3.11
N ALA A 205 -10.34 -0.80 -3.48
CA ALA A 205 -9.14 -1.50 -3.07
C ALA A 205 -8.92 -1.35 -1.55
N PHE A 206 -8.66 -2.46 -0.87
CA PHE A 206 -8.15 -2.44 0.49
C PHE A 206 -6.64 -2.70 0.46
N ILE A 207 -5.85 -1.78 1.00
CA ILE A 207 -4.39 -1.85 0.96
C ILE A 207 -3.88 -2.16 2.38
N PRO A 208 -3.66 -3.44 2.73
CA PRO A 208 -3.16 -3.79 4.06
C PRO A 208 -1.71 -3.33 4.22
N TRP A 209 -1.44 -2.36 5.10
CA TRP A 209 -0.08 -2.05 5.46
C TRP A 209 0.38 -2.88 6.67
N ASN A 210 1.69 -3.13 6.75
CA ASN A 210 2.30 -4.05 7.72
C ASN A 210 1.76 -5.49 7.64
N PRO A 211 1.59 -6.05 6.42
CA PRO A 211 0.87 -7.30 6.19
C PRO A 211 1.54 -8.53 6.83
N ILE A 212 2.81 -8.42 7.15
CA ILE A 212 3.64 -9.47 7.78
C ILE A 212 4.25 -9.01 9.10
N ASN A 213 3.59 -8.11 9.81
CA ASN A 213 4.01 -7.58 11.12
C ASN A 213 5.51 -7.18 11.17
N ALA A 214 5.98 -6.45 10.14
CA ALA A 214 7.38 -6.07 9.95
C ALA A 214 8.38 -7.26 9.97
N GLY A 215 7.93 -8.43 9.58
CA GLY A 215 8.73 -9.67 9.57
C GLY A 215 8.67 -10.46 10.88
N ASN A 216 7.94 -10.00 11.89
CA ASN A 216 7.77 -10.73 13.13
C ASN A 216 6.50 -11.59 13.08
N LEU A 217 6.66 -12.85 12.68
CA LEU A 217 5.59 -13.85 12.65
C LEU A 217 5.60 -14.76 13.88
N SER A 218 6.36 -14.40 14.93
CA SER A 218 6.41 -15.18 16.17
C SER A 218 5.03 -15.26 16.82
N GLY A 219 4.57 -16.48 17.08
CA GLY A 219 3.22 -16.73 17.60
C GLY A 219 2.15 -17.06 16.54
N MET A 220 2.45 -16.92 15.26
CA MET A 220 1.55 -17.29 14.14
C MET A 220 1.71 -18.79 13.81
N SER A 221 1.35 -19.66 14.75
CA SER A 221 1.57 -21.13 14.65
C SER A 221 0.87 -21.78 13.44
N SER A 222 -0.25 -21.25 12.97
CA SER A 222 -0.94 -21.74 11.77
C SER A 222 -0.14 -21.42 10.50
N VAL A 223 0.40 -20.20 10.38
CA VAL A 223 1.24 -19.80 9.24
C VAL A 223 2.49 -20.67 9.16
N GLU A 224 3.18 -20.91 10.28
CA GLU A 224 4.38 -21.76 10.32
C GLU A 224 4.07 -23.21 9.95
N ARG A 225 2.94 -23.75 10.45
CA ARG A 225 2.51 -25.12 10.11
C ARG A 225 2.19 -25.26 8.62
N VAL A 226 1.42 -24.33 8.07
CA VAL A 226 1.08 -24.34 6.64
C VAL A 226 2.32 -24.17 5.79
N ALA A 227 3.21 -23.22 6.13
CA ALA A 227 4.46 -22.99 5.42
C ALA A 227 5.30 -24.27 5.33
N LYS A 228 5.44 -25.00 6.43
CA LYS A 228 6.14 -26.31 6.46
C LYS A 228 5.46 -27.36 5.59
N LYS A 229 4.10 -27.41 5.58
CA LYS A 229 3.34 -28.37 4.78
C LYS A 229 3.54 -28.20 3.28
N ILE A 230 3.62 -26.94 2.81
CA ILE A 230 3.69 -26.61 1.36
C ILE A 230 5.10 -26.26 0.88
N GLY A 231 6.11 -26.25 1.76
CA GLY A 231 7.50 -25.93 1.41
C GLY A 231 7.72 -24.44 1.05
N ALA A 232 6.91 -23.54 1.64
CA ALA A 232 7.02 -22.09 1.48
C ALA A 232 7.59 -21.43 2.76
N THR A 233 7.93 -20.15 2.69
CA THR A 233 8.28 -19.38 3.88
C THR A 233 7.03 -18.88 4.60
N PRO A 234 7.07 -18.65 5.94
CA PRO A 234 5.95 -18.06 6.67
C PRO A 234 5.50 -16.70 6.09
N HIS A 235 6.45 -15.88 5.61
CA HIS A 235 6.16 -14.60 4.96
C HIS A 235 5.34 -14.77 3.69
N GLN A 236 5.72 -15.73 2.84
CA GLN A 236 4.99 -16.03 1.62
C GLN A 236 3.58 -16.54 1.91
N VAL A 237 3.41 -17.37 2.94
CA VAL A 237 2.09 -17.87 3.35
C VAL A 237 1.20 -16.75 3.89
N ALA A 238 1.76 -15.83 4.69
CA ALA A 238 1.00 -14.69 5.20
C ALA A 238 0.53 -13.74 4.07
N LEU A 239 1.38 -13.50 3.07
CA LEU A 239 1.00 -12.73 1.88
C LEU A 239 -0.03 -13.47 1.02
N ALA A 240 0.17 -14.76 0.80
CA ALA A 240 -0.79 -15.59 0.08
C ALA A 240 -2.15 -15.61 0.78
N TRP A 241 -2.18 -15.77 2.10
CA TRP A 241 -3.41 -15.70 2.88
C TRP A 241 -4.17 -14.41 2.60
N LEU A 242 -3.51 -13.23 2.64
CA LEU A 242 -4.15 -11.95 2.34
C LEU A 242 -4.74 -11.91 0.93
N LEU A 243 -4.06 -12.48 -0.06
CA LEU A 243 -4.57 -12.54 -1.43
C LEU A 243 -5.81 -13.43 -1.58
N TYR A 244 -5.89 -14.52 -0.81
CA TYR A 244 -7.04 -15.41 -0.83
C TYR A 244 -8.17 -14.95 0.09
N HIS A 245 -7.84 -14.21 1.16
CA HIS A 245 -8.82 -13.72 2.13
C HIS A 245 -9.82 -12.73 1.52
N SER A 246 -9.36 -11.86 0.62
CA SER A 246 -10.23 -10.93 -0.12
C SER A 246 -9.68 -10.63 -1.51
N SER A 247 -10.55 -10.58 -2.52
CA SER A 247 -10.20 -10.15 -3.87
C SER A 247 -9.89 -8.65 -3.96
N ASN A 248 -10.32 -7.86 -2.98
CA ASN A 248 -10.08 -6.42 -2.92
C ASN A 248 -8.75 -6.05 -2.23
N ASN A 249 -8.05 -7.04 -1.65
CA ASN A 249 -6.73 -6.80 -1.08
C ASN A 249 -5.70 -6.52 -2.18
N LEU A 250 -5.10 -5.32 -2.14
CA LEU A 250 -3.98 -4.89 -2.96
C LEU A 250 -2.74 -4.76 -2.07
N LEU A 251 -1.83 -5.73 -2.17
CA LEU A 251 -0.70 -5.86 -1.26
C LEU A 251 0.47 -4.97 -1.66
N ILE A 252 1.15 -4.42 -0.68
CA ILE A 252 2.32 -3.56 -0.87
C ILE A 252 3.50 -4.00 0.03
N PRO A 253 3.94 -5.27 -0.04
CA PRO A 253 5.08 -5.72 0.75
C PRO A 253 6.33 -4.93 0.39
N GLY A 254 6.90 -4.21 1.37
CA GLY A 254 8.08 -3.38 1.20
C GLY A 254 9.36 -4.09 1.66
N THR A 255 10.44 -3.91 0.90
CA THR A 255 11.78 -4.40 1.24
C THR A 255 12.86 -3.48 0.69
N SER A 256 14.08 -3.56 1.24
CA SER A 256 15.29 -2.91 0.73
C SER A 256 16.26 -3.90 0.06
N SER A 257 15.83 -5.13 -0.27
CA SER A 257 16.64 -6.18 -0.85
C SER A 257 15.97 -6.83 -2.05
N VAL A 258 16.69 -6.96 -3.17
CA VAL A 258 16.21 -7.66 -4.38
C VAL A 258 15.83 -9.11 -4.04
N LYS A 259 16.64 -9.80 -3.22
CA LYS A 259 16.34 -11.18 -2.81
C LYS A 259 14.99 -11.29 -2.10
N HIS A 260 14.74 -10.42 -1.12
CA HIS A 260 13.46 -10.44 -0.39
C HIS A 260 12.28 -9.99 -1.26
N LEU A 261 12.49 -9.09 -2.24
CA LEU A 261 11.48 -8.74 -3.22
C LEU A 261 11.07 -9.98 -4.02
N GLU A 262 12.04 -10.72 -4.57
CA GLU A 262 11.79 -11.94 -5.34
C GLU A 262 11.08 -13.02 -4.49
N GLU A 263 11.47 -13.15 -3.22
CA GLU A 263 10.80 -14.05 -2.27
C GLU A 263 9.33 -13.64 -2.03
N ASN A 264 9.06 -12.35 -1.82
CA ASN A 264 7.70 -11.85 -1.62
C ASN A 264 6.82 -12.11 -2.86
N MET A 265 7.35 -11.87 -4.07
CA MET A 265 6.59 -12.06 -5.32
C MET A 265 6.24 -13.53 -5.59
N GLN A 266 6.92 -14.51 -4.96
CA GLN A 266 6.51 -15.91 -5.06
C GLN A 266 5.19 -16.21 -4.32
N ALA A 267 4.74 -15.35 -3.42
CA ALA A 267 3.49 -15.56 -2.67
C ALA A 267 2.26 -15.73 -3.58
N GLU A 268 2.21 -15.06 -4.72
CA GLU A 268 1.12 -15.20 -5.70
C GLU A 268 1.14 -16.51 -6.50
N LYS A 269 2.17 -17.34 -6.33
CA LYS A 269 2.27 -18.68 -6.92
C LYS A 269 1.85 -19.77 -5.95
N ILE A 270 1.61 -19.42 -4.68
CA ILE A 270 1.14 -20.37 -3.68
C ILE A 270 -0.31 -20.70 -3.97
N GLU A 271 -0.59 -21.99 -4.12
CA GLU A 271 -1.92 -22.53 -4.28
C GLU A 271 -2.45 -22.96 -2.91
N LEU A 272 -3.39 -22.20 -2.36
CA LEU A 272 -4.10 -22.60 -1.15
C LEU A 272 -5.33 -23.45 -1.50
N THR A 273 -5.56 -24.48 -0.69
CA THR A 273 -6.81 -25.26 -0.71
C THR A 273 -7.75 -24.71 0.35
N GLU A 274 -9.04 -25.05 0.26
CA GLU A 274 -10.03 -24.71 1.29
C GLU A 274 -9.59 -25.17 2.69
N GLU A 275 -8.98 -26.36 2.78
CA GLU A 275 -8.46 -26.92 4.04
C GLU A 275 -7.31 -26.09 4.62
N LEU A 276 -6.35 -25.68 3.77
CA LEU A 276 -5.22 -24.83 4.19
C LEU A 276 -5.67 -23.43 4.58
N LEU A 277 -6.65 -22.88 3.86
CA LEU A 277 -7.22 -21.57 4.20
C LEU A 277 -7.96 -21.62 5.54
N ALA A 278 -8.79 -22.66 5.77
CA ALA A 278 -9.46 -22.86 7.05
C ALA A 278 -8.47 -23.02 8.21
N GLU A 279 -7.36 -23.75 8.02
CA GLU A 279 -6.29 -23.85 9.03
C GLU A 279 -5.64 -22.49 9.32
N LEU A 280 -5.46 -21.64 8.30
CA LEU A 280 -4.94 -20.28 8.46
C LEU A 280 -5.94 -19.35 9.15
N GLU A 281 -7.24 -19.55 8.94
CA GLU A 281 -8.32 -18.79 9.59
C GLU A 281 -8.51 -19.19 11.08
N GLY A 282 -7.91 -20.27 11.52
CA GLY A 282 -8.04 -20.75 12.88
C GLY A 282 -9.34 -21.55 13.15
N ALA A 283 -9.93 -22.09 12.09
CA ALA A 283 -11.12 -22.94 12.14
C ALA A 283 -10.76 -24.40 12.46
#